data_922f869a62c1f57c5d8ccbb55d7a421f
#
_entry.id   922f869a62c1f57c5d8ccbb55d7a421f
#
_cell.length_a   1.000
_cell.length_b   1.000
_cell.length_c   1.000
_cell.angle_alpha   90.00
_cell.angle_beta   90.00
_cell.angle_gamma   90.00
#
_symmetry.space_group_name_H-M   'P 1'
#
loop_
_entity.id
_entity.type
_entity.pdbx_description
1 polymer ?
#
loop_
_entity_poly.entity_id
_entity_poly.type
_entity_poly.pdbx_seq_one_letter_code
_entity_poly.pdbx_strand_id
1 'polypeptide(L)'
;KQKHGFWVFIFSLIPGAGEMYMGFKKQGISIMLLFWGAIALASITGLGWLAMFLPVIWFYSFFNVHNLKSLSEEEFYSVEDNYILHMDQFSGDMGKFLQKHQSAAAWILILFGICILWSRFTSLLYFIVPNNMADYVYNICNSLPQIVIAAGIIAAGIYLLTQQKKKLEEEKNKD
;
A
#
# COMPACT_ATOMS: atom_id res chain seq x y z
N LYS A 1 -8.91 25.94 18.54
CA LYS A 1 -7.78 26.48 19.33
C LYS A 1 -6.62 25.53 19.22
N GLN A 2 -5.48 26.03 18.76
CA GLN A 2 -4.24 25.26 18.66
C GLN A 2 -3.89 24.68 20.02
N LYS A 3 -3.59 23.39 20.05
CA LYS A 3 -3.28 22.68 21.30
C LYS A 3 -1.76 22.51 21.42
N HIS A 4 -1.27 22.81 22.62
CA HIS A 4 0.13 22.67 22.98
C HIS A 4 0.27 21.78 24.20
N GLY A 5 1.45 21.23 24.42
CA GLY A 5 1.80 20.54 25.65
C GLY A 5 2.01 19.03 25.48
N PHE A 6 2.03 18.35 26.61
CA PHE A 6 2.38 16.93 26.73
C PHE A 6 1.37 15.99 26.04
N TRP A 7 0.10 16.35 26.05
CA TRP A 7 -0.95 15.54 25.41
C TRP A 7 -0.81 15.47 23.88
N VAL A 8 -0.30 16.52 23.24
CA VAL A 8 -0.03 16.50 21.79
C VAL A 8 1.04 15.44 21.49
N PHE A 9 2.07 15.35 22.32
CA PHE A 9 3.12 14.34 22.20
C PHE A 9 2.57 12.93 22.37
N ILE A 10 1.75 12.67 23.41
CA ILE A 10 1.15 11.34 23.63
C ILE A 10 0.27 10.92 22.43
N PHE A 11 -0.61 11.81 21.96
CA PHE A 11 -1.48 11.48 20.84
C PHE A 11 -0.73 11.36 19.52
N SER A 12 0.42 12.04 19.35
CA SER A 12 1.25 11.89 18.15
C SER A 12 1.92 10.53 18.03
N LEU A 13 2.03 9.75 19.10
CA LEU A 13 2.54 8.38 19.06
C LEU A 13 1.58 7.39 18.38
N ILE A 14 0.30 7.76 18.29
CA ILE A 14 -0.73 6.94 17.62
C ILE A 14 -1.02 7.61 16.27
N PRO A 15 -0.70 6.96 15.13
CA PRO A 15 -0.92 7.52 13.80
C PRO A 15 -2.36 7.98 13.59
N GLY A 16 -2.54 9.25 13.21
CA GLY A 16 -3.82 9.88 13.00
C GLY A 16 -4.48 10.48 14.24
N ALA A 17 -4.16 10.00 15.44
CA ALA A 17 -4.80 10.51 16.67
C ALA A 17 -4.31 11.90 17.04
N GLY A 18 -3.03 12.21 16.79
CA GLY A 18 -2.45 13.53 17.04
C GLY A 18 -3.09 14.61 16.18
N GLU A 19 -3.27 14.35 14.89
CA GLU A 19 -3.95 15.24 13.95
C GLU A 19 -5.42 15.47 14.37
N MET A 20 -6.14 14.40 14.72
CA MET A 20 -7.51 14.51 15.22
C MET A 20 -7.58 15.35 16.51
N TYR A 21 -6.61 15.16 17.40
CA TYR A 21 -6.53 15.93 18.65
C TYR A 21 -6.28 17.42 18.39
N MET A 22 -5.47 17.75 17.38
CA MET A 22 -5.21 19.11 16.93
C MET A 22 -6.41 19.75 16.22
N GLY A 23 -7.41 18.97 15.78
CA GLY A 23 -8.61 19.42 15.11
C GLY A 23 -8.70 19.03 13.63
N PHE A 24 -7.65 18.47 13.05
CA PHE A 24 -7.57 17.98 11.66
C PHE A 24 -8.17 16.57 11.56
N LYS A 25 -9.50 16.50 11.56
CA LYS A 25 -10.22 15.23 11.61
C LYS A 25 -10.11 14.42 10.33
N LYS A 26 -10.21 15.06 9.17
CA LYS A 26 -10.11 14.38 7.87
C LYS A 26 -8.72 13.81 7.66
N GLN A 27 -7.70 14.60 7.95
CA GLN A 27 -6.31 14.17 7.88
C GLN A 27 -6.02 13.01 8.84
N GLY A 28 -6.45 13.12 10.10
CA GLY A 28 -6.24 12.09 11.11
C GLY A 28 -6.94 10.77 10.78
N ILE A 29 -8.20 10.82 10.32
CA ILE A 29 -8.92 9.61 9.89
C ILE A 29 -8.21 8.94 8.70
N SER A 30 -7.73 9.72 7.73
CA SER A 30 -7.01 9.18 6.57
C SER A 30 -5.75 8.42 6.97
N ILE A 31 -4.95 9.00 7.88
CA ILE A 31 -3.73 8.36 8.39
C ILE A 31 -4.07 7.09 9.15
N MET A 32 -5.08 7.15 10.00
CA MET A 32 -5.54 6.02 10.79
C MET A 32 -6.00 4.87 9.90
N LEU A 33 -6.79 5.15 8.85
CA LEU A 33 -7.22 4.16 7.88
C LEU A 33 -6.06 3.57 7.09
N LEU A 34 -5.08 4.38 6.67
CA LEU A 34 -3.89 3.90 5.98
C LEU A 34 -3.05 2.98 6.87
N PHE A 35 -2.82 3.36 8.12
CA PHE A 35 -1.99 2.59 9.05
C PHE A 35 -2.65 1.26 9.43
N TRP A 36 -3.87 1.30 9.95
CA TRP A 36 -4.59 0.10 10.34
C TRP A 36 -5.02 -0.75 9.15
N GLY A 37 -5.34 -0.10 8.01
CA GLY A 37 -5.62 -0.78 6.75
C GLY A 37 -4.42 -1.56 6.23
N ALA A 38 -3.21 -1.00 6.30
CA ALA A 38 -1.98 -1.71 5.93
C ALA A 38 -1.74 -2.94 6.82
N ILE A 39 -1.97 -2.82 8.14
CA ILE A 39 -1.88 -3.96 9.08
C ILE A 39 -2.91 -5.04 8.74
N ALA A 40 -4.17 -4.64 8.52
CA ALA A 40 -5.23 -5.57 8.18
C ALA A 40 -4.95 -6.30 6.87
N LEU A 41 -4.52 -5.57 5.83
CA LEU A 41 -4.13 -6.16 4.55
C LEU A 41 -2.94 -7.12 4.70
N ALA A 42 -1.89 -6.74 5.43
CA ALA A 42 -0.75 -7.61 5.68
C ALA A 42 -1.16 -8.92 6.38
N SER A 43 -2.07 -8.82 7.38
CA SER A 43 -2.58 -9.98 8.12
C SER A 43 -3.44 -10.90 7.26
N ILE A 44 -4.36 -10.34 6.46
CA ILE A 44 -5.31 -11.13 5.65
C ILE A 44 -4.59 -11.81 4.48
N THR A 45 -3.66 -11.09 3.84
CA THR A 45 -2.97 -11.58 2.64
C THR A 45 -1.73 -12.40 2.94
N GLY A 46 -1.19 -12.32 4.17
CA GLY A 46 0.10 -12.90 4.53
C GLY A 46 1.31 -12.16 3.90
N LEU A 47 1.10 -10.98 3.31
CA LEU A 47 2.14 -10.17 2.68
C LEU A 47 2.90 -9.35 3.72
N GLY A 48 3.79 -10.00 4.46
CA GLY A 48 4.56 -9.38 5.55
C GLY A 48 5.38 -8.15 5.12
N TRP A 49 5.76 -8.05 3.84
CA TRP A 49 6.47 -6.88 3.33
C TRP A 49 5.66 -5.57 3.39
N LEU A 50 4.31 -5.63 3.43
CA LEU A 50 3.47 -4.45 3.64
C LEU A 50 3.76 -3.76 4.97
N ALA A 51 4.26 -4.49 5.97
CA ALA A 51 4.66 -3.93 7.25
C ALA A 51 5.83 -2.92 7.14
N MET A 52 6.61 -2.96 6.04
CA MET A 52 7.68 -1.99 5.80
C MET A 52 7.16 -0.55 5.60
N PHE A 53 5.90 -0.38 5.21
CA PHE A 53 5.28 0.94 5.06
C PHE A 53 4.79 1.53 6.39
N LEU A 54 4.59 0.70 7.42
CA LEU A 54 4.07 1.15 8.72
C LEU A 54 4.97 2.20 9.38
N PRO A 55 6.30 2.03 9.45
CA PRO A 55 7.18 3.05 10.00
C PRO A 55 7.09 4.38 9.23
N VAL A 56 6.97 4.33 7.89
CA VAL A 56 6.86 5.54 7.06
C VAL A 56 5.60 6.32 7.40
N ILE A 57 4.44 5.64 7.49
CA ILE A 57 3.17 6.26 7.86
C ILE A 57 3.22 6.80 9.29
N TRP A 58 3.84 6.05 10.19
CA TRP A 58 4.00 6.44 11.59
C TRP A 58 4.86 7.70 11.75
N PHE A 59 6.04 7.73 11.14
CA PHE A 59 6.93 8.88 11.16
C PHE A 59 6.29 10.10 10.51
N TYR A 60 5.59 9.90 9.37
CA TYR A 60 4.86 10.98 8.72
C TYR A 60 3.86 11.63 9.69
N SER A 61 2.99 10.85 10.32
CA SER A 61 2.01 11.35 11.29
C SER A 61 2.69 12.05 12.46
N PHE A 62 3.71 11.43 13.03
CA PHE A 62 4.43 11.99 14.17
C PHE A 62 5.02 13.37 13.87
N PHE A 63 5.76 13.50 12.77
CA PHE A 63 6.35 14.77 12.37
C PHE A 63 5.32 15.79 11.91
N ASN A 64 4.25 15.37 11.26
CA ASN A 64 3.16 16.23 10.85
C ASN A 64 2.49 16.93 12.04
N VAL A 65 2.18 16.18 13.10
CA VAL A 65 1.64 16.75 14.34
C VAL A 65 2.60 17.76 14.98
N HIS A 66 3.90 17.45 14.99
CA HIS A 66 4.90 18.35 15.54
C HIS A 66 5.08 19.61 14.68
N ASN A 67 4.98 19.49 13.36
CA ASN A 67 4.97 20.62 12.46
C ASN A 67 3.73 21.52 12.69
N LEU A 68 2.53 20.93 12.76
CA LEU A 68 1.30 21.66 13.08
C LEU A 68 1.37 22.39 14.43
N LYS A 69 2.05 21.79 15.41
CA LYS A 69 2.26 22.41 16.72
C LYS A 69 3.21 23.62 16.66
N SER A 70 4.17 23.64 15.75
CA SER A 70 5.19 24.69 15.62
C SER A 70 4.73 25.88 14.79
N LEU A 71 3.60 25.80 14.09
CA LEU A 71 3.04 26.90 13.32
C LEU A 71 2.59 28.05 14.22
N SER A 72 2.63 29.27 13.70
CA SER A 72 1.98 30.41 14.34
C SER A 72 0.45 30.24 14.36
N GLU A 73 -0.26 30.95 15.24
CA GLU A 73 -1.74 30.83 15.28
C GLU A 73 -2.39 31.17 13.93
N GLU A 74 -1.89 32.18 13.23
CA GLU A 74 -2.41 32.57 11.91
C GLU A 74 -2.20 31.48 10.87
N GLU A 75 -0.99 30.92 10.80
CA GLU A 75 -0.66 29.83 9.89
C GLU A 75 -1.46 28.56 10.22
N PHE A 76 -1.61 28.23 11.51
CA PHE A 76 -2.37 27.07 11.95
C PHE A 76 -3.82 27.11 11.49
N TYR A 77 -4.49 28.27 11.59
CA TYR A 77 -5.87 28.41 11.15
C TYR A 77 -6.01 28.54 9.63
N SER A 78 -4.93 28.82 8.90
CA SER A 78 -4.92 28.83 7.44
C SER A 78 -4.77 27.42 6.84
N VAL A 79 -4.32 26.42 7.63
CA VAL A 79 -4.18 25.03 7.16
C VAL A 79 -5.55 24.41 6.97
N GLU A 80 -5.85 24.01 5.75
CA GLU A 80 -7.09 23.28 5.44
C GLU A 80 -7.04 21.83 5.93
N ASP A 81 -8.13 21.35 6.53
CA ASP A 81 -8.28 19.94 6.90
C ASP A 81 -8.72 19.11 5.69
N ASN A 82 -7.75 18.63 4.93
CA ASN A 82 -7.96 17.83 3.74
C ASN A 82 -7.60 16.36 4.01
N TYR A 83 -8.26 15.43 3.28
CA TYR A 83 -7.86 14.02 3.31
C TYR A 83 -6.47 13.85 2.71
N ILE A 84 -5.61 13.08 3.37
CA ILE A 84 -4.29 12.76 2.83
C ILE A 84 -4.45 11.97 1.53
N LEU A 85 -3.56 12.25 0.57
CA LEU A 85 -3.60 11.70 -0.79
C LEU A 85 -4.85 12.11 -1.57
N HIS A 86 -5.53 13.20 -1.20
CA HIS A 86 -6.76 13.65 -1.85
C HIS A 86 -7.77 12.50 -2.02
N MET A 87 -7.98 11.72 -0.94
CA MET A 87 -8.83 10.53 -0.96
C MET A 87 -10.28 10.83 -1.34
N ASP A 88 -10.72 12.06 -1.18
CA ASP A 88 -12.01 12.58 -1.66
C ASP A 88 -12.07 12.65 -3.20
N GLN A 89 -11.00 13.14 -3.83
CA GLN A 89 -10.86 13.14 -5.30
C GLN A 89 -10.54 11.74 -5.83
N PHE A 90 -9.74 10.97 -5.08
CA PHE A 90 -9.36 9.62 -5.44
C PHE A 90 -10.57 8.68 -5.58
N SER A 91 -11.61 8.84 -4.76
CA SER A 91 -12.83 8.03 -4.89
C SER A 91 -13.59 8.32 -6.19
N GLY A 92 -13.62 9.59 -6.65
CA GLY A 92 -14.24 9.98 -7.91
C GLY A 92 -13.41 9.61 -9.14
N ASP A 93 -12.11 9.83 -9.07
CA ASP A 93 -11.18 9.51 -10.17
C ASP A 93 -10.89 8.01 -10.23
N MET A 94 -10.85 7.30 -9.11
CA MET A 94 -10.76 5.85 -9.05
C MET A 94 -11.98 5.20 -9.73
N GLY A 95 -13.19 5.72 -9.50
CA GLY A 95 -14.39 5.25 -10.21
C GLY A 95 -14.27 5.38 -11.72
N LYS A 96 -13.80 6.52 -12.21
CA LYS A 96 -13.57 6.76 -13.65
C LYS A 96 -12.42 5.93 -14.19
N PHE A 97 -11.32 5.79 -13.43
CA PHE A 97 -10.17 4.96 -13.80
C PHE A 97 -10.56 3.49 -13.86
N LEU A 98 -11.31 2.98 -12.87
CA LEU A 98 -11.83 1.62 -12.86
C LEU A 98 -12.79 1.36 -14.02
N GLN A 99 -13.68 2.32 -14.36
CA GLN A 99 -14.54 2.21 -15.54
C GLN A 99 -13.74 2.19 -16.85
N LYS A 100 -12.70 3.01 -16.96
CA LYS A 100 -11.85 3.05 -18.15
C LYS A 100 -10.99 1.80 -18.31
N HIS A 101 -10.59 1.17 -17.20
CA HIS A 101 -9.69 0.01 -17.17
C HIS A 101 -10.29 -1.20 -16.43
N GLN A 102 -11.60 -1.43 -16.61
CA GLN A 102 -12.33 -2.51 -15.93
C GLN A 102 -11.66 -3.88 -16.08
N SER A 103 -11.18 -4.21 -17.27
CA SER A 103 -10.49 -5.48 -17.53
C SER A 103 -9.18 -5.60 -16.72
N ALA A 104 -8.37 -4.54 -16.66
CA ALA A 104 -7.14 -4.56 -15.89
C ALA A 104 -7.40 -4.66 -14.38
N ALA A 105 -8.39 -3.92 -13.87
CA ALA A 105 -8.80 -3.98 -12.46
C ALA A 105 -9.34 -5.38 -12.11
N ALA A 106 -10.15 -5.98 -12.97
CA ALA A 106 -10.66 -7.34 -12.79
C ALA A 106 -9.53 -8.37 -12.75
N TRP A 107 -8.53 -8.28 -13.64
CA TRP A 107 -7.37 -9.17 -13.64
C TRP A 107 -6.53 -9.04 -12.35
N ILE A 108 -6.33 -7.81 -11.87
CA ILE A 108 -5.62 -7.56 -10.60
C ILE A 108 -6.36 -8.22 -9.42
N LEU A 109 -7.68 -8.04 -9.35
CA LEU A 109 -8.51 -8.65 -8.29
C LEU A 109 -8.49 -10.19 -8.36
N ILE A 110 -8.57 -10.76 -9.56
CA ILE A 110 -8.50 -12.21 -9.76
C ILE A 110 -7.14 -12.74 -9.31
N LEU A 111 -6.04 -12.10 -9.73
CA LEU A 111 -4.68 -12.49 -9.32
C LEU A 111 -4.52 -12.40 -7.79
N PHE A 112 -5.04 -11.35 -7.19
CA PHE A 112 -5.01 -11.17 -5.74
C PHE A 112 -5.81 -12.27 -5.02
N GLY A 113 -7.00 -12.59 -5.52
CA GLY A 113 -7.81 -13.70 -5.01
C GLY A 113 -7.11 -15.06 -5.15
N ILE A 114 -6.46 -15.33 -6.28
CA ILE A 114 -5.67 -16.54 -6.50
C ILE A 114 -4.51 -16.61 -5.50
N CYS A 115 -3.79 -15.53 -5.25
CA CYS A 115 -2.70 -15.48 -4.26
C CYS A 115 -3.17 -15.84 -2.86
N ILE A 116 -4.34 -15.31 -2.43
CA ILE A 116 -4.93 -15.63 -1.13
C ILE A 116 -5.31 -17.11 -1.05
N LEU A 117 -6.00 -17.62 -2.07
CA LEU A 117 -6.40 -19.03 -2.14
C LEU A 117 -5.18 -19.96 -2.13
N TRP A 118 -4.11 -19.61 -2.85
CA TRP A 118 -2.88 -20.35 -2.87
C TRP A 118 -2.24 -20.48 -1.48
N SER A 119 -2.19 -19.36 -0.75
CA SER A 119 -1.67 -19.34 0.61
C SER A 119 -2.50 -20.25 1.56
N ARG A 120 -3.81 -20.31 1.40
CA ARG A 120 -4.67 -21.20 2.19
C ARG A 120 -4.53 -22.66 1.75
N PHE A 121 -4.40 -22.91 0.46
CA PHE A 121 -4.21 -24.25 -0.09
C PHE A 121 -2.91 -24.88 0.39
N THR A 122 -1.81 -24.17 0.39
CA THR A 122 -0.52 -24.67 0.92
C THR A 122 -0.60 -25.02 2.40
N SER A 123 -1.35 -24.24 3.19
CA SER A 123 -1.57 -24.54 4.62
C SER A 123 -2.39 -25.82 4.82
N LEU A 124 -3.38 -26.09 3.96
CA LEU A 124 -4.17 -27.32 3.99
C LEU A 124 -3.34 -28.53 3.56
N LEU A 125 -2.50 -28.40 2.55
CA LEU A 125 -1.60 -29.47 2.12
C LEU A 125 -0.64 -29.88 3.23
N TYR A 126 -0.13 -28.95 4.00
CA TYR A 126 0.75 -29.24 5.14
C TYR A 126 0.06 -30.13 6.18
N PHE A 127 -1.25 -29.96 6.37
CA PHE A 127 -2.02 -30.76 7.32
C PHE A 127 -2.32 -32.20 6.81
N ILE A 128 -2.42 -32.39 5.49
CA ILE A 128 -2.82 -33.65 4.87
C ILE A 128 -1.58 -34.55 4.58
N VAL A 129 -0.43 -33.91 4.27
CA VAL A 129 0.79 -34.64 3.89
C VAL A 129 1.48 -35.23 5.12
N PRO A 130 2.00 -36.50 5.05
CA PRO A 130 2.76 -37.08 6.14
C PRO A 130 3.98 -36.26 6.53
N ASN A 131 4.29 -36.23 7.84
CA ASN A 131 5.34 -35.37 8.42
C ASN A 131 6.72 -35.50 7.77
N ASN A 132 7.06 -36.67 7.24
CA ASN A 132 8.34 -36.90 6.57
C ASN A 132 8.49 -36.20 5.21
N MET A 133 7.40 -35.78 4.57
CA MET A 133 7.38 -35.10 3.27
C MET A 133 6.78 -33.71 3.33
N ALA A 134 6.15 -33.32 4.45
CA ALA A 134 5.40 -32.09 4.60
C ALA A 134 6.28 -30.85 4.34
N ASP A 135 7.51 -30.83 4.85
CA ASP A 135 8.43 -29.70 4.67
C ASP A 135 8.87 -29.51 3.20
N TYR A 136 9.10 -30.60 2.48
CA TYR A 136 9.46 -30.53 1.05
C TYR A 136 8.30 -30.01 0.21
N VAL A 137 7.10 -30.53 0.43
CA VAL A 137 5.90 -30.12 -0.29
C VAL A 137 5.59 -28.65 0.02
N TYR A 138 5.66 -28.25 1.28
CA TYR A 138 5.43 -26.88 1.70
C TYR A 138 6.43 -25.90 1.04
N ASN A 139 7.71 -26.22 1.07
CA ASN A 139 8.75 -25.37 0.48
C ASN A 139 8.57 -25.24 -1.04
N ILE A 140 8.26 -26.30 -1.76
CA ILE A 140 7.99 -26.26 -3.19
C ILE A 140 6.77 -25.41 -3.49
N CYS A 141 5.65 -25.67 -2.81
CA CYS A 141 4.41 -24.91 -3.03
C CYS A 141 4.54 -23.42 -2.67
N ASN A 142 5.33 -23.08 -1.66
CA ASN A 142 5.55 -21.69 -1.27
C ASN A 142 6.51 -20.95 -2.21
N SER A 143 7.42 -21.67 -2.87
CA SER A 143 8.35 -21.08 -3.84
C SER A 143 7.73 -20.87 -5.22
N LEU A 144 6.72 -21.66 -5.61
CA LEU A 144 6.08 -21.57 -6.93
C LEU A 144 5.53 -20.16 -7.26
N PRO A 145 4.77 -19.48 -6.40
CA PRO A 145 4.28 -18.13 -6.70
C PRO A 145 5.42 -17.12 -6.89
N GLN A 146 6.50 -17.26 -6.12
CA GLN A 146 7.66 -16.38 -6.21
C GLN A 146 8.37 -16.53 -7.56
N ILE A 147 8.52 -17.78 -8.03
CA ILE A 147 9.12 -18.09 -9.33
C ILE A 147 8.24 -17.54 -10.46
N VAL A 148 6.92 -17.67 -10.38
CA VAL A 148 5.98 -17.14 -11.38
C VAL A 148 6.04 -15.62 -11.44
N ILE A 149 6.07 -14.95 -10.28
CA ILE A 149 6.18 -13.49 -10.20
C ILE A 149 7.52 -13.03 -10.78
N ALA A 150 8.63 -13.68 -10.42
CA ALA A 150 9.95 -13.35 -10.94
C ALA A 150 10.03 -13.51 -12.47
N ALA A 151 9.49 -14.62 -13.00
CA ALA A 151 9.40 -14.82 -14.44
C ALA A 151 8.54 -13.76 -15.14
N GLY A 152 7.43 -13.36 -14.53
CA GLY A 152 6.57 -12.29 -15.03
C GLY A 152 7.29 -10.93 -15.08
N ILE A 153 8.04 -10.58 -14.05
CA ILE A 153 8.84 -9.34 -14.00
C ILE A 153 9.92 -9.36 -15.10
N ILE A 154 10.61 -10.49 -15.26
CA ILE A 154 11.64 -10.64 -16.32
C ILE A 154 10.99 -10.49 -17.71
N ALA A 155 9.87 -11.15 -17.95
CA ALA A 155 9.15 -11.06 -19.22
C ALA A 155 8.67 -9.62 -19.50
N ALA A 156 8.15 -8.92 -18.50
CA ALA A 156 7.78 -7.51 -18.61
C ALA A 156 8.99 -6.60 -18.91
N GLY A 157 10.13 -6.85 -18.28
CA GLY A 157 11.38 -6.15 -18.56
C GLY A 157 11.87 -6.34 -20.00
N ILE A 158 11.85 -7.58 -20.49
CA ILE A 158 12.20 -7.90 -21.89
C ILE A 158 11.24 -7.23 -22.87
N TYR A 159 9.94 -7.24 -22.57
CA TYR A 159 8.93 -6.58 -23.40
C TYR A 159 9.18 -5.06 -23.52
N LEU A 160 9.47 -4.39 -22.40
CA LEU A 160 9.78 -2.95 -22.38
C LEU A 160 11.05 -2.62 -23.18
N LEU A 161 12.11 -3.42 -23.03
CA LEU A 161 13.35 -3.26 -23.79
C LEU A 161 13.12 -3.44 -25.30
N THR A 162 12.29 -4.41 -25.69
CA THR A 162 11.96 -4.66 -27.10
C THR A 162 11.15 -3.52 -27.70
N GLN A 163 10.23 -2.94 -26.93
CA GLN A 163 9.47 -1.75 -27.34
C GLN A 163 10.37 -0.52 -27.53
N GLN A 164 11.33 -0.31 -26.64
CA GLN A 164 12.31 0.78 -26.77
C GLN A 164 13.16 0.64 -28.04
N LYS A 165 13.65 -0.57 -28.33
CA LYS A 165 14.39 -0.83 -29.56
C LYS A 165 13.60 -0.49 -30.81
N LYS A 166 12.33 -0.92 -30.89
CA LYS A 166 11.46 -0.61 -32.03
C LYS A 166 11.28 0.89 -32.25
N LYS A 167 11.08 1.65 -31.18
CA LYS A 167 10.96 3.12 -31.27
C LYS A 167 12.23 3.78 -31.80
N LEU A 168 13.41 3.35 -31.32
CA LEU A 168 14.69 3.86 -31.79
C LEU A 168 14.96 3.52 -33.27
N GLU A 169 14.55 2.34 -33.73
CA GLU A 169 14.67 1.95 -35.15
C GLU A 169 13.72 2.75 -36.04
N GLU A 170 12.51 3.05 -35.56
CA GLU A 170 11.52 3.89 -36.28
C GLU A 170 12.00 5.35 -36.38
N GLU A 171 12.65 5.89 -35.35
CA GLU A 171 13.25 7.24 -35.40
C GLU A 171 14.43 7.30 -36.37
N LYS A 172 15.30 6.29 -36.36
CA LYS A 172 16.46 6.22 -37.24
C LYS A 172 16.12 6.05 -38.73
N ASN A 173 14.94 5.52 -39.05
CA ASN A 173 14.46 5.38 -40.45
C ASN A 173 13.71 6.61 -40.94
N LYS A 174 13.49 7.62 -40.12
CA LYS A 174 12.82 8.87 -40.48
C LYS A 174 13.78 10.03 -40.81
N ASP A 175 15.05 9.88 -40.44
CA ASP A 175 16.16 10.76 -40.76
C ASP A 175 16.90 10.24 -42.01
#